data_11484b252e9d3389c61579c6b5f98265
#
_entry.id   11484b252e9d3389c61579c6b5f98265
#
_cell.length_a   1.000
_cell.length_b   1.000
_cell.length_c   1.000
_cell.angle_alpha   90.00
_cell.angle_beta   90.00
_cell.angle_gamma   90.00
#
_symmetry.space_group_name_H-M   'P 1'
#
loop_
_entity.id
_entity.type
_entity.pdbx_description
1 polymer ?
#
loop_
_entity_poly.entity_id
_entity_poly.type
_entity_poly.pdbx_seq_one_letter_code
_entity_poly.pdbx_strand_id
1 'polypeptide(L)'
;MPRRDCFMALLETKGLSINFGGLWAVNNVDFQIEPEQIVGLIGPNGSGKTTFLNIVSGIYRATRGEAYLAGENITRLRPFQVYQKGISRTYQSSRLCWDLSVADNLLVGIYTSQDYTLADTFFRPKKVNGQIYDCLDKGLELLRYFNPSLVDRRYDLAKNIPHIDRRRIEITRALLSEPKVLLLDEPTAGLNDEETMTMMDEIRKIKEKMKGIAVIIIEHDMKVMEEVPERIVVFNAGEKIAEGDYQQIISDQNVIDAYIGGEEE
;
A
#
# COMPACT_ATOMS: atom_id res chain seq x y z
N MET A 1 -33.02 11.77 -12.85
CA MET A 1 -31.75 11.85 -12.09
C MET A 1 -31.57 10.52 -11.35
N PRO A 2 -30.59 9.68 -11.68
CA PRO A 2 -30.32 8.48 -10.90
C PRO A 2 -29.77 8.92 -9.53
N ARG A 3 -30.28 8.32 -8.46
CA ARG A 3 -29.72 8.48 -7.10
C ARG A 3 -28.26 8.02 -7.16
N ARG A 4 -27.32 8.90 -6.92
CA ARG A 4 -25.97 8.50 -6.53
C ARG A 4 -26.16 7.80 -5.18
N ASP A 5 -26.06 6.48 -5.18
CA ASP A 5 -25.86 5.74 -3.96
C ASP A 5 -24.65 6.34 -3.28
N CYS A 6 -24.86 6.88 -2.08
CA CYS A 6 -23.81 7.50 -1.29
C CYS A 6 -22.93 6.36 -0.74
N PHE A 7 -22.06 5.81 -1.60
CA PHE A 7 -21.01 4.93 -1.13
C PHE A 7 -20.12 5.74 -0.20
N MET A 8 -20.09 5.36 1.07
CA MET A 8 -19.18 5.98 2.03
C MET A 8 -17.75 5.62 1.60
N ALA A 9 -16.92 6.63 1.41
CA ALA A 9 -15.50 6.44 1.10
C ALA A 9 -14.87 5.48 2.11
N LEU A 10 -14.08 4.53 1.62
CA LEU A 10 -13.38 3.56 2.48
C LEU A 10 -12.25 4.25 3.24
N LEU A 11 -11.45 5.08 2.56
CA LEU A 11 -10.47 5.96 3.14
C LEU A 11 -10.77 7.40 2.68
N GLU A 12 -10.81 8.33 3.61
CA GLU A 12 -11.06 9.74 3.35
C GLU A 12 -10.05 10.60 4.11
N THR A 13 -9.55 11.66 3.48
CA THR A 13 -8.80 12.72 4.17
C THR A 13 -9.45 14.08 3.91
N LYS A 14 -9.45 14.94 4.94
CA LYS A 14 -10.03 16.29 4.91
C LYS A 14 -9.00 17.31 5.36
N GLY A 15 -8.55 18.14 4.43
CA GLY A 15 -7.56 19.19 4.68
C GLY A 15 -6.25 18.67 5.25
N LEU A 16 -5.87 17.42 4.92
CA LEU A 16 -4.73 16.74 5.53
C LEU A 16 -3.44 17.49 5.22
N SER A 17 -2.68 17.84 6.27
CA SER A 17 -1.49 18.69 6.11
C SER A 17 -0.41 18.30 7.11
N ILE A 18 0.86 18.39 6.68
CA ILE A 18 2.03 18.26 7.56
C ILE A 18 3.09 19.29 7.22
N ASN A 19 3.64 19.90 8.27
CA ASN A 19 4.71 20.90 8.17
C ASN A 19 5.97 20.39 8.87
N PHE A 20 7.12 20.51 8.17
CA PHE A 20 8.43 20.22 8.72
C PHE A 20 9.27 21.50 8.74
N GLY A 21 9.36 22.16 9.92
CA GLY A 21 10.20 23.33 10.08
C GLY A 21 9.93 24.50 9.13
N GLY A 22 8.66 24.71 8.75
CA GLY A 22 8.23 25.75 7.80
C GLY A 22 7.88 25.25 6.41
N LEU A 23 8.36 24.08 5.99
CA LEU A 23 8.03 23.45 4.72
C LEU A 23 6.73 22.61 4.86
N TRP A 24 5.72 22.92 4.08
CA TRP A 24 4.51 22.11 3.93
C TRP A 24 4.77 20.98 2.95
N ALA A 25 5.10 19.79 3.48
CA ALA A 25 5.33 18.61 2.65
C ALA A 25 4.04 17.94 2.16
N VAL A 26 2.92 18.19 2.86
CA VAL A 26 1.54 17.93 2.41
C VAL A 26 0.73 19.12 2.90
N ASN A 27 -0.09 19.74 2.04
CA ASN A 27 -0.84 20.95 2.33
C ASN A 27 -2.28 20.84 1.83
N ASN A 28 -3.22 20.82 2.76
CA ASN A 28 -4.67 20.85 2.52
C ASN A 28 -5.18 19.79 1.53
N VAL A 29 -4.73 18.54 1.69
CA VAL A 29 -5.09 17.45 0.77
C VAL A 29 -6.40 16.80 1.19
N ASP A 30 -7.41 16.94 0.32
CA ASP A 30 -8.65 16.17 0.32
C ASP A 30 -8.49 14.97 -0.63
N PHE A 31 -8.65 13.79 -0.10
CA PHE A 31 -8.53 12.54 -0.85
C PHE A 31 -9.59 11.55 -0.38
N GLN A 32 -10.09 10.73 -1.28
CA GLN A 32 -10.98 9.62 -0.93
C GLN A 32 -10.74 8.44 -1.86
N ILE A 33 -10.98 7.23 -1.38
CA ILE A 33 -10.98 6.01 -2.17
C ILE A 33 -12.16 5.13 -1.74
N GLU A 34 -12.80 4.52 -2.72
CA GLU A 34 -13.91 3.61 -2.52
C GLU A 34 -13.41 2.16 -2.38
N PRO A 35 -14.23 1.24 -1.82
CA PRO A 35 -13.92 -0.18 -1.85
C PRO A 35 -13.68 -0.68 -3.28
N GLU A 36 -12.76 -1.61 -3.44
CA GLU A 36 -12.42 -2.25 -4.72
C GLU A 36 -11.86 -1.30 -5.79
N GLN A 37 -11.45 -0.10 -5.42
CA GLN A 37 -10.82 0.86 -6.31
C GLN A 37 -9.29 0.74 -6.27
N ILE A 38 -8.62 0.92 -7.42
CA ILE A 38 -7.18 1.18 -7.51
C ILE A 38 -6.98 2.65 -7.88
N VAL A 39 -6.26 3.39 -7.03
CA VAL A 39 -5.92 4.79 -7.26
C VAL A 39 -4.41 4.93 -7.40
N GLY A 40 -3.98 5.54 -8.52
CA GLY A 40 -2.59 5.93 -8.74
C GLY A 40 -2.27 7.28 -8.09
N LEU A 41 -1.13 7.40 -7.44
CA LEU A 41 -0.58 8.68 -6.98
C LEU A 41 0.68 8.98 -7.79
N ILE A 42 0.66 10.07 -8.55
CA ILE A 42 1.81 10.53 -9.35
C ILE A 42 2.23 11.95 -8.96
N GLY A 43 3.35 12.39 -9.50
CA GLY A 43 3.90 13.73 -9.32
C GLY A 43 5.42 13.72 -9.25
N PRO A 44 6.10 14.86 -9.38
CA PRO A 44 7.54 14.97 -9.31
C PRO A 44 8.13 14.42 -8.00
N ASN A 45 9.44 14.18 -7.99
CA ASN A 45 10.15 13.84 -6.76
C ASN A 45 10.00 14.95 -5.72
N GLY A 46 9.76 14.59 -4.46
CA GLY A 46 9.51 15.57 -3.42
C GLY A 46 8.10 16.20 -3.40
N SER A 47 7.20 15.83 -4.30
CA SER A 47 5.83 16.39 -4.36
C SER A 47 4.92 16.03 -3.16
N GLY A 48 5.36 15.15 -2.25
CA GLY A 48 4.61 14.83 -1.02
C GLY A 48 3.89 13.47 -1.01
N LYS A 49 3.94 12.68 -2.09
CA LYS A 49 3.25 11.36 -2.20
C LYS A 49 3.58 10.40 -1.06
N THR A 50 4.86 10.09 -0.87
CA THR A 50 5.32 9.19 0.21
C THR A 50 5.01 9.79 1.59
N THR A 51 5.09 11.13 1.73
CA THR A 51 4.71 11.82 2.98
C THR A 51 3.21 11.67 3.25
N PHE A 52 2.37 11.78 2.24
CA PHE A 52 0.92 11.52 2.37
C PHE A 52 0.66 10.08 2.84
N LEU A 53 1.30 9.08 2.22
CA LEU A 53 1.18 7.68 2.68
C LEU A 53 1.73 7.50 4.12
N ASN A 54 2.78 8.24 4.50
CA ASN A 54 3.32 8.21 5.87
C ASN A 54 2.31 8.75 6.89
N ILE A 55 1.52 9.78 6.55
CA ILE A 55 0.48 10.30 7.43
C ILE A 55 -0.67 9.28 7.53
N VAL A 56 -1.16 8.79 6.41
CA VAL A 56 -2.29 7.84 6.35
C VAL A 56 -1.97 6.53 7.06
N SER A 57 -0.71 6.07 7.00
CA SER A 57 -0.25 4.87 7.72
C SER A 57 0.13 5.12 9.19
N GLY A 58 -0.03 6.37 9.70
CA GLY A 58 0.24 6.73 11.09
C GLY A 58 1.71 6.88 11.46
N ILE A 59 2.64 6.82 10.46
CA ILE A 59 4.08 7.04 10.66
C ILE A 59 4.35 8.50 11.03
N TYR A 60 3.71 9.43 10.31
CA TYR A 60 3.76 10.84 10.62
C TYR A 60 2.42 11.31 11.19
N ARG A 61 2.46 12.24 12.14
CA ARG A 61 1.27 12.89 12.65
C ARG A 61 0.94 14.10 11.81
N ALA A 62 -0.30 14.19 11.34
CA ALA A 62 -0.78 15.37 10.65
C ALA A 62 -0.65 16.62 11.56
N THR A 63 -0.23 17.74 10.98
CA THR A 63 -0.24 19.05 11.64
C THR A 63 -1.66 19.62 11.65
N ARG A 64 -2.42 19.42 10.56
CA ARG A 64 -3.82 19.84 10.39
C ARG A 64 -4.59 18.80 9.60
N GLY A 65 -5.92 18.90 9.65
CA GLY A 65 -6.81 18.02 8.92
C GLY A 65 -7.01 16.68 9.58
N GLU A 66 -7.75 15.80 8.93
CA GLU A 66 -8.20 14.54 9.49
C GLU A 66 -8.17 13.43 8.43
N ALA A 67 -7.98 12.20 8.89
CA ALA A 67 -8.05 11.00 8.06
C ALA A 67 -9.04 10.00 8.68
N TYR A 68 -9.85 9.37 7.84
CA TYR A 68 -10.89 8.44 8.25
C TYR A 68 -10.79 7.14 7.46
N LEU A 69 -10.94 6.00 8.12
CA LEU A 69 -11.05 4.69 7.52
C LEU A 69 -12.40 4.08 7.85
N ALA A 70 -13.22 3.79 6.85
CA ALA A 70 -14.60 3.31 7.01
C ALA A 70 -15.42 4.15 8.02
N GLY A 71 -15.26 5.48 7.97
CA GLY A 71 -15.92 6.44 8.86
C GLY A 71 -15.26 6.60 10.25
N GLU A 72 -14.27 5.79 10.62
CA GLU A 72 -13.56 5.94 11.88
C GLU A 72 -12.36 6.89 11.72
N ASN A 73 -12.20 7.86 12.63
CA ASN A 73 -11.06 8.77 12.62
C ASN A 73 -9.76 8.03 13.02
N ILE A 74 -8.78 8.03 12.11
CA ILE A 74 -7.47 7.39 12.30
C ILE A 74 -6.32 8.39 12.45
N THR A 75 -6.58 9.69 12.40
CA THR A 75 -5.59 10.78 12.30
C THR A 75 -4.48 10.72 13.35
N ARG A 76 -4.82 10.28 14.56
CA ARG A 76 -3.88 10.27 15.71
C ARG A 76 -3.45 8.86 16.13
N LEU A 77 -3.85 7.86 15.37
CA LEU A 77 -3.49 6.48 15.67
C LEU A 77 -1.99 6.24 15.38
N ARG A 78 -1.39 5.34 16.16
CA ARG A 78 -0.02 4.87 15.91
C ARG A 78 -0.01 3.87 14.74
N PRO A 79 1.13 3.63 14.07
CA PRO A 79 1.21 2.73 12.91
C PRO A 79 0.58 1.36 13.14
N PHE A 80 0.86 0.74 14.31
CA PHE A 80 0.29 -0.58 14.61
C PHE A 80 -1.24 -0.54 14.79
N GLN A 81 -1.81 0.56 15.29
CA GLN A 81 -3.26 0.74 15.42
C GLN A 81 -3.92 0.96 14.06
N VAL A 82 -3.27 1.73 13.18
CA VAL A 82 -3.71 1.92 11.78
C VAL A 82 -3.70 0.59 11.05
N TYR A 83 -2.64 -0.20 11.23
CA TYR A 83 -2.54 -1.55 10.68
C TYR A 83 -3.69 -2.45 11.18
N GLN A 84 -3.98 -2.45 12.48
CA GLN A 84 -5.10 -3.22 13.06
C GLN A 84 -6.48 -2.76 12.57
N LYS A 85 -6.62 -1.50 12.14
CA LYS A 85 -7.87 -0.99 11.52
C LYS A 85 -8.04 -1.44 10.08
N GLY A 86 -6.97 -1.92 9.43
CA GLY A 86 -6.99 -2.50 8.10
C GLY A 86 -6.28 -1.67 7.04
N ILE A 87 -5.25 -0.90 7.38
CA ILE A 87 -4.34 -0.30 6.40
C ILE A 87 -3.00 -1.02 6.47
N SER A 88 -2.63 -1.68 5.38
CA SER A 88 -1.30 -2.29 5.22
C SER A 88 -0.49 -1.55 4.17
N ARG A 89 0.85 -1.63 4.28
CA ARG A 89 1.74 -0.92 3.38
C ARG A 89 2.99 -1.74 3.04
N THR A 90 3.42 -1.67 1.78
CA THR A 90 4.78 -1.97 1.38
C THR A 90 5.62 -0.68 1.38
N TYR A 91 6.94 -0.81 1.31
CA TYR A 91 7.86 0.33 1.31
C TYR A 91 8.75 0.26 0.06
N GLN A 92 9.19 1.42 -0.41
CA GLN A 92 10.12 1.54 -1.53
C GLN A 92 11.39 0.68 -1.33
N SER A 93 11.99 0.74 -0.14
CA SER A 93 13.10 -0.15 0.22
C SER A 93 12.55 -1.46 0.83
N SER A 94 13.10 -2.59 0.39
CA SER A 94 12.69 -3.89 0.91
C SER A 94 12.83 -3.97 2.44
N ARG A 95 11.77 -4.41 3.09
CA ARG A 95 11.67 -4.62 4.54
C ARG A 95 11.63 -6.11 4.89
N LEU A 96 12.17 -6.97 4.02
CA LEU A 96 12.36 -8.36 4.35
C LEU A 96 13.54 -8.55 5.31
N CYS A 97 13.39 -9.51 6.21
CA CYS A 97 14.48 -9.97 7.05
C CYS A 97 15.35 -10.92 6.21
N TRP A 98 16.49 -10.40 5.72
CA TRP A 98 17.35 -11.07 4.73
C TRP A 98 17.85 -12.44 5.14
N ASP A 99 18.13 -12.64 6.42
CA ASP A 99 18.65 -13.87 7.00
C ASP A 99 17.56 -14.80 7.55
N LEU A 100 16.30 -14.44 7.36
CA LEU A 100 15.15 -15.30 7.64
C LEU A 100 14.66 -15.97 6.34
N SER A 101 14.00 -17.11 6.50
CA SER A 101 13.37 -17.81 5.37
C SER A 101 12.18 -17.04 4.81
N VAL A 102 11.71 -17.44 3.63
CA VAL A 102 10.45 -16.91 3.05
C VAL A 102 9.30 -17.13 4.04
N ALA A 103 9.17 -18.34 4.60
CA ALA A 103 8.13 -18.67 5.58
C ALA A 103 8.19 -17.78 6.82
N ASP A 104 9.39 -17.58 7.39
CA ASP A 104 9.56 -16.71 8.55
C ASP A 104 9.20 -15.24 8.25
N ASN A 105 9.55 -14.75 7.04
CA ASN A 105 9.17 -13.41 6.59
C ASN A 105 7.66 -13.23 6.46
N LEU A 106 6.93 -14.26 6.05
CA LEU A 106 5.46 -14.24 6.04
C LEU A 106 4.92 -14.18 7.48
N LEU A 107 5.47 -14.97 8.39
CA LEU A 107 5.04 -15.00 9.80
C LEU A 107 5.25 -13.65 10.51
N VAL A 108 6.29 -12.88 10.16
CA VAL A 108 6.49 -11.53 10.71
C VAL A 108 5.29 -10.61 10.41
N GLY A 109 4.61 -10.78 9.25
CA GLY A 109 3.44 -9.98 8.88
C GLY A 109 2.20 -10.26 9.73
N ILE A 110 2.14 -11.36 10.44
CA ILE A 110 0.94 -11.85 11.12
C ILE A 110 0.88 -11.44 12.61
N TYR A 111 1.99 -11.02 13.17
CA TYR A 111 2.16 -10.82 14.62
C TYR A 111 1.07 -9.97 15.29
N THR A 112 0.46 -9.04 14.56
CA THR A 112 -0.56 -8.14 15.13
C THR A 112 -2.00 -8.67 15.02
N SER A 113 -2.24 -9.74 14.27
CA SER A 113 -3.58 -10.35 14.09
C SER A 113 -3.83 -11.54 15.00
N GLN A 114 -2.88 -11.87 15.90
CA GLN A 114 -2.94 -13.05 16.74
C GLN A 114 -3.61 -12.79 18.09
N ASP A 115 -4.58 -13.63 18.44
CA ASP A 115 -5.31 -13.62 19.72
C ASP A 115 -4.64 -14.52 20.77
N TYR A 116 -3.30 -14.41 20.96
CA TYR A 116 -2.64 -15.12 22.03
C TYR A 116 -1.70 -14.22 22.84
N THR A 117 -1.62 -14.51 24.11
CA THR A 117 -0.73 -13.82 25.05
C THR A 117 0.55 -14.61 25.27
N LEU A 118 1.57 -13.99 25.88
CA LEU A 118 2.77 -14.71 26.34
C LEU A 118 2.42 -15.90 27.26
N ALA A 119 1.38 -15.76 28.07
CA ALA A 119 0.89 -16.85 28.93
C ALA A 119 0.35 -18.02 28.08
N ASP A 120 -0.36 -17.75 26.97
CA ASP A 120 -0.84 -18.83 26.09
C ASP A 120 0.31 -19.61 25.46
N THR A 121 1.45 -18.97 25.18
CA THR A 121 2.64 -19.64 24.65
C THR A 121 3.15 -20.72 25.60
N PHE A 122 3.08 -20.49 26.90
CA PHE A 122 3.52 -21.46 27.91
C PHE A 122 2.42 -22.48 28.28
N PHE A 123 1.19 -22.04 28.43
CA PHE A 123 0.12 -22.88 28.95
C PHE A 123 -0.77 -23.53 27.87
N ARG A 124 -0.74 -23.01 26.63
CA ARG A 124 -1.56 -23.47 25.50
C ARG A 124 -0.77 -23.58 24.20
N PRO A 125 0.41 -24.24 24.18
CA PRO A 125 1.30 -24.25 23.00
C PRO A 125 0.62 -24.83 21.75
N LYS A 126 -0.30 -25.80 21.91
CA LYS A 126 -1.05 -26.36 20.77
C LYS A 126 -1.95 -25.34 20.08
N LYS A 127 -2.60 -24.45 20.86
CA LYS A 127 -3.43 -23.35 20.31
C LYS A 127 -2.57 -22.37 19.53
N VAL A 128 -1.45 -21.94 20.13
CA VAL A 128 -0.51 -20.98 19.51
C VAL A 128 0.08 -21.55 18.23
N ASN A 129 0.59 -22.78 18.28
CA ASN A 129 1.15 -23.45 17.09
C ASN A 129 0.10 -23.62 15.99
N GLY A 130 -1.14 -24.01 16.34
CA GLY A 130 -2.24 -24.09 15.36
C GLY A 130 -2.46 -22.77 14.64
N GLN A 131 -2.56 -21.64 15.35
CA GLN A 131 -2.73 -20.32 14.75
C GLN A 131 -1.55 -19.93 13.85
N ILE A 132 -0.31 -20.25 14.27
CA ILE A 132 0.89 -19.97 13.47
C ILE A 132 0.85 -20.77 12.15
N TYR A 133 0.51 -22.07 12.21
CA TYR A 133 0.41 -22.91 11.01
C TYR A 133 -0.73 -22.45 10.08
N ASP A 134 -1.92 -22.17 10.62
CA ASP A 134 -3.05 -21.67 9.83
C ASP A 134 -2.68 -20.37 9.08
N CYS A 135 -1.94 -19.49 9.74
CA CYS A 135 -1.48 -18.26 9.13
C CYS A 135 -0.38 -18.48 8.10
N LEU A 136 0.56 -19.40 8.36
CA LEU A 136 1.57 -19.78 7.38
C LEU A 136 0.93 -20.37 6.13
N ASP A 137 -0.05 -21.26 6.30
CA ASP A 137 -0.77 -21.90 5.20
C ASP A 137 -1.52 -20.86 4.35
N LYS A 138 -2.19 -19.90 4.98
CA LYS A 138 -2.78 -18.75 4.26
C LYS A 138 -1.73 -17.95 3.48
N GLY A 139 -0.58 -17.68 4.09
CA GLY A 139 0.52 -16.97 3.44
C GLY A 139 1.08 -17.73 2.24
N LEU A 140 1.26 -19.03 2.38
CA LEU A 140 1.73 -19.89 1.29
C LEU A 140 0.69 -20.05 0.18
N GLU A 141 -0.61 -20.03 0.51
CA GLU A 141 -1.70 -20.02 -0.47
C GLU A 141 -1.71 -18.71 -1.29
N LEU A 142 -1.56 -17.56 -0.64
CA LEU A 142 -1.42 -16.28 -1.33
C LEU A 142 -0.15 -16.25 -2.18
N LEU A 143 0.98 -16.73 -1.64
CA LEU A 143 2.24 -16.76 -2.37
C LEU A 143 2.18 -17.68 -3.59
N ARG A 144 1.47 -18.82 -3.51
CA ARG A 144 1.22 -19.72 -4.64
C ARG A 144 0.48 -19.04 -5.78
N TYR A 145 -0.37 -18.07 -5.44
CA TYR A 145 -1.10 -17.30 -6.44
C TYR A 145 -0.19 -16.40 -7.27
N PHE A 146 0.83 -15.81 -6.64
CA PHE A 146 1.84 -15.01 -7.34
C PHE A 146 2.81 -15.91 -8.12
N ASN A 147 3.45 -16.84 -7.42
CA ASN A 147 4.45 -17.72 -7.99
C ASN A 147 4.48 -19.07 -7.23
N PRO A 148 3.91 -20.15 -7.81
CA PRO A 148 3.89 -21.47 -7.16
C PRO A 148 5.27 -21.97 -6.73
N SER A 149 6.34 -21.65 -7.48
CA SER A 149 7.70 -22.11 -7.17
C SER A 149 8.24 -21.54 -5.86
N LEU A 150 7.73 -20.39 -5.42
CA LEU A 150 8.12 -19.81 -4.12
C LEU A 150 7.65 -20.64 -2.93
N VAL A 151 6.56 -21.39 -3.07
CA VAL A 151 6.07 -22.30 -2.02
C VAL A 151 7.06 -23.45 -1.81
N ASP A 152 7.68 -23.94 -2.86
CA ASP A 152 8.70 -24.98 -2.77
C ASP A 152 9.99 -24.44 -2.12
N ARG A 153 10.25 -23.16 -2.32
CA ARG A 153 11.39 -22.41 -1.78
C ARG A 153 11.10 -21.72 -0.44
N ARG A 154 10.04 -22.08 0.26
CA ARG A 154 9.62 -21.43 1.52
C ARG A 154 10.64 -21.42 2.64
N TYR A 155 11.61 -22.35 2.59
CA TYR A 155 12.71 -22.41 3.56
C TYR A 155 13.98 -21.74 3.08
N ASP A 156 14.03 -21.25 1.83
CA ASP A 156 15.18 -20.48 1.34
C ASP A 156 15.24 -19.13 2.08
N LEU A 157 16.46 -18.64 2.29
CA LEU A 157 16.67 -17.33 2.88
C LEU A 157 16.24 -16.23 1.90
N ALA A 158 15.61 -15.18 2.40
CA ALA A 158 15.10 -14.07 1.57
C ALA A 158 16.19 -13.42 0.70
N LYS A 159 17.44 -13.38 1.16
CA LYS A 159 18.57 -12.86 0.38
C LYS A 159 18.88 -13.66 -0.90
N ASN A 160 18.48 -14.93 -0.96
CA ASN A 160 18.72 -15.82 -2.10
C ASN A 160 17.54 -15.82 -3.09
N ILE A 161 16.51 -15.04 -2.83
CA ILE A 161 15.30 -14.93 -3.66
C ILE A 161 15.48 -13.83 -4.72
N PRO A 162 15.07 -14.04 -5.99
CA PRO A 162 15.08 -13.01 -7.04
C PRO A 162 14.32 -11.75 -6.64
N HIS A 163 14.65 -10.60 -7.25
CA HIS A 163 14.10 -9.30 -6.83
C HIS A 163 12.58 -9.23 -6.97
N ILE A 164 12.02 -9.66 -8.10
CA ILE A 164 10.58 -9.69 -8.31
C ILE A 164 9.86 -10.58 -7.28
N ASP A 165 10.45 -11.73 -6.96
CA ASP A 165 9.86 -12.65 -5.98
C ASP A 165 9.93 -12.11 -4.55
N ARG A 166 10.95 -11.32 -4.23
CA ARG A 166 11.00 -10.59 -2.95
C ARG A 166 9.86 -9.57 -2.84
N ARG A 167 9.53 -8.85 -3.92
CA ARG A 167 8.37 -7.96 -3.97
C ARG A 167 7.06 -8.73 -3.77
N ARG A 168 6.91 -9.92 -4.36
CA ARG A 168 5.77 -10.81 -4.14
C ARG A 168 5.62 -11.22 -2.68
N ILE A 169 6.73 -11.55 -2.01
CA ILE A 169 6.74 -11.89 -0.58
C ILE A 169 6.31 -10.67 0.27
N GLU A 170 6.79 -9.46 -0.04
CA GLU A 170 6.41 -8.24 0.67
C GLU A 170 4.92 -7.92 0.53
N ILE A 171 4.38 -8.02 -0.69
CA ILE A 171 2.96 -7.81 -0.94
C ILE A 171 2.14 -8.90 -0.24
N THR A 172 2.54 -10.17 -0.35
CA THR A 172 1.89 -11.28 0.36
C THR A 172 1.85 -11.02 1.86
N ARG A 173 2.97 -10.60 2.46
CA ARG A 173 3.06 -10.25 3.87
C ARG A 173 2.09 -9.12 4.26
N ALA A 174 1.96 -8.10 3.42
CA ALA A 174 1.02 -7.01 3.65
C ALA A 174 -0.44 -7.46 3.56
N LEU A 175 -0.74 -8.42 2.68
CA LEU A 175 -2.09 -8.97 2.48
C LEU A 175 -2.53 -9.93 3.58
N LEU A 176 -1.60 -10.53 4.33
CA LEU A 176 -1.91 -11.48 5.42
C LEU A 176 -2.74 -10.87 6.55
N SER A 177 -2.71 -9.56 6.71
CA SER A 177 -3.58 -8.85 7.66
C SER A 177 -5.01 -8.66 7.16
N GLU A 178 -5.34 -9.15 5.95
CA GLU A 178 -6.64 -8.94 5.29
C GLU A 178 -7.03 -7.46 5.28
N PRO A 179 -6.18 -6.58 4.71
CA PRO A 179 -6.38 -5.14 4.82
C PRO A 179 -7.59 -4.68 4.02
N LYS A 180 -8.23 -3.60 4.50
CA LYS A 180 -9.23 -2.85 3.73
C LYS A 180 -8.57 -1.97 2.68
N VAL A 181 -7.41 -1.39 3.02
CA VAL A 181 -6.62 -0.53 2.12
C VAL A 181 -5.18 -1.03 2.10
N LEU A 182 -4.67 -1.30 0.89
CA LEU A 182 -3.28 -1.66 0.63
C LEU A 182 -2.56 -0.45 0.01
N LEU A 183 -1.48 -0.01 0.64
CA LEU A 183 -0.63 1.07 0.16
C LEU A 183 0.63 0.47 -0.46
N LEU A 184 0.85 0.69 -1.75
CA LEU A 184 2.01 0.21 -2.50
C LEU A 184 2.89 1.42 -2.90
N ASP A 185 4.09 1.47 -2.36
CA ASP A 185 5.04 2.57 -2.58
C ASP A 185 6.14 2.07 -3.52
N GLU A 186 6.05 2.40 -4.81
CA GLU A 186 6.92 1.97 -5.89
C GLU A 186 7.16 0.45 -5.93
N PRO A 187 6.10 -0.37 -6.04
CA PRO A 187 6.22 -1.82 -5.97
C PRO A 187 7.04 -2.42 -7.12
N THR A 188 7.22 -1.69 -8.22
CA THR A 188 7.97 -2.15 -9.40
C THR A 188 9.39 -1.58 -9.48
N ALA A 189 9.82 -0.81 -8.49
CA ALA A 189 11.16 -0.23 -8.50
C ALA A 189 12.25 -1.31 -8.67
N GLY A 190 13.07 -1.15 -9.72
CA GLY A 190 14.16 -2.07 -10.06
C GLY A 190 13.73 -3.34 -10.82
N LEU A 191 12.50 -3.43 -11.29
CA LEU A 191 12.02 -4.46 -12.22
C LEU A 191 12.20 -3.98 -13.67
N ASN A 192 12.31 -4.93 -14.60
CA ASN A 192 12.23 -4.62 -16.03
C ASN A 192 10.76 -4.46 -16.47
N ASP A 193 10.51 -4.02 -17.72
CA ASP A 193 9.16 -3.75 -18.24
C ASP A 193 8.24 -4.99 -18.16
N GLU A 194 8.73 -6.18 -18.48
CA GLU A 194 7.96 -7.43 -18.44
C GLU A 194 7.59 -7.83 -17.01
N GLU A 195 8.56 -7.74 -16.09
CA GLU A 195 8.35 -8.00 -14.67
C GLU A 195 7.38 -6.98 -14.05
N THR A 196 7.47 -5.71 -14.47
CA THR A 196 6.58 -4.62 -14.04
C THR A 196 5.15 -4.92 -14.43
N MET A 197 4.87 -5.23 -15.68
CA MET A 197 3.52 -5.56 -16.14
C MET A 197 2.99 -6.82 -15.51
N THR A 198 3.84 -7.85 -15.33
CA THR A 198 3.47 -9.07 -14.62
C THR A 198 3.03 -8.77 -13.17
N MET A 199 3.80 -7.96 -12.44
CA MET A 199 3.48 -7.57 -11.07
C MET A 199 2.17 -6.78 -10.99
N MET A 200 1.91 -5.90 -11.94
CA MET A 200 0.68 -5.11 -11.98
C MET A 200 -0.55 -5.98 -12.26
N ASP A 201 -0.44 -6.94 -13.17
CA ASP A 201 -1.50 -7.93 -13.42
C ASP A 201 -1.78 -8.79 -12.17
N GLU A 202 -0.74 -9.16 -11.45
CA GLU A 202 -0.86 -9.89 -10.18
C GLU A 202 -1.61 -9.06 -9.13
N ILE A 203 -1.32 -7.76 -9.02
CA ILE A 203 -2.02 -6.83 -8.10
C ILE A 203 -3.49 -6.69 -8.46
N ARG A 204 -3.84 -6.55 -9.75
CA ARG A 204 -5.23 -6.52 -10.21
C ARG A 204 -6.00 -7.80 -9.82
N LYS A 205 -5.42 -8.95 -10.11
CA LYS A 205 -6.02 -10.25 -9.79
C LYS A 205 -6.21 -10.46 -8.30
N ILE A 206 -5.29 -9.93 -7.46
CA ILE A 206 -5.45 -9.96 -5.99
C ILE A 206 -6.64 -9.12 -5.57
N LYS A 207 -6.79 -7.92 -6.11
CA LYS A 207 -7.94 -7.06 -5.84
C LYS A 207 -9.26 -7.79 -6.14
N GLU A 208 -9.35 -8.49 -7.28
CA GLU A 208 -10.51 -9.28 -7.65
C GLU A 208 -10.78 -10.45 -6.68
N LYS A 209 -9.72 -11.09 -6.19
CA LYS A 209 -9.80 -12.21 -5.23
C LYS A 209 -10.18 -11.74 -3.82
N MET A 210 -9.63 -10.60 -3.38
CA MET A 210 -9.85 -10.03 -2.06
C MET A 210 -10.93 -8.95 -2.11
N LYS A 211 -12.19 -9.38 -2.15
CA LYS A 211 -13.35 -8.48 -2.23
C LYS A 211 -13.30 -7.38 -1.15
N GLY A 212 -13.58 -6.15 -1.59
CA GLY A 212 -13.63 -4.97 -0.72
C GLY A 212 -12.30 -4.30 -0.46
N ILE A 213 -11.15 -4.84 -0.93
CA ILE A 213 -9.86 -4.18 -0.79
C ILE A 213 -9.74 -3.00 -1.75
N ALA A 214 -9.29 -1.85 -1.25
CA ALA A 214 -8.86 -0.73 -2.07
C ALA A 214 -7.32 -0.69 -2.13
N VAL A 215 -6.76 -0.22 -3.24
CA VAL A 215 -5.30 -0.16 -3.44
C VAL A 215 -4.88 1.24 -3.83
N ILE A 216 -3.90 1.80 -3.14
CA ILE A 216 -3.24 3.05 -3.52
C ILE A 216 -1.84 2.70 -3.98
N ILE A 217 -1.48 3.09 -5.21
CA ILE A 217 -0.18 2.79 -5.82
C ILE A 217 0.55 4.10 -6.12
N ILE A 218 1.77 4.26 -5.61
CA ILE A 218 2.71 5.26 -6.10
C ILE A 218 3.60 4.57 -7.13
N GLU A 219 3.63 5.11 -8.35
CA GLU A 219 4.52 4.68 -9.41
C GLU A 219 4.92 5.86 -10.28
N HIS A 220 6.06 5.71 -10.97
CA HIS A 220 6.59 6.70 -11.91
C HIS A 220 6.46 6.24 -13.37
N ASP A 221 6.18 4.96 -13.60
CA ASP A 221 5.98 4.43 -14.95
C ASP A 221 4.58 4.80 -15.46
N MET A 222 4.55 5.61 -16.51
CA MET A 222 3.29 6.09 -17.11
C MET A 222 2.50 4.96 -17.76
N LYS A 223 3.15 3.87 -18.23
CA LYS A 223 2.44 2.69 -18.76
C LYS A 223 1.62 2.01 -17.64
N VAL A 224 2.22 1.88 -16.45
CA VAL A 224 1.52 1.37 -15.27
C VAL A 224 0.33 2.25 -14.93
N MET A 225 0.51 3.58 -14.97
CA MET A 225 -0.55 4.53 -14.66
C MET A 225 -1.67 4.56 -15.68
N GLU A 226 -1.39 4.24 -16.95
CA GLU A 226 -2.41 4.10 -17.99
C GLU A 226 -3.27 2.85 -17.81
N GLU A 227 -2.64 1.74 -17.42
CA GLU A 227 -3.29 0.43 -17.49
C GLU A 227 -3.92 -0.01 -16.16
N VAL A 228 -3.37 0.40 -15.01
CA VAL A 228 -3.71 -0.24 -13.72
C VAL A 228 -4.76 0.52 -12.91
N PRO A 229 -4.58 1.80 -12.56
CA PRO A 229 -5.54 2.52 -11.74
C PRO A 229 -6.78 2.94 -12.52
N GLU A 230 -7.94 2.91 -11.88
CA GLU A 230 -9.18 3.48 -12.42
C GLU A 230 -9.19 5.01 -12.32
N ARG A 231 -8.33 5.57 -11.47
CA ARG A 231 -8.22 6.99 -11.22
C ARG A 231 -6.82 7.35 -10.76
N ILE A 232 -6.35 8.51 -11.18
CA ILE A 232 -5.04 9.05 -10.83
C ILE A 232 -5.23 10.36 -10.07
N VAL A 233 -4.42 10.54 -9.03
CA VAL A 233 -4.32 11.78 -8.27
C VAL A 233 -2.89 12.31 -8.41
N VAL A 234 -2.77 13.58 -8.77
CA VAL A 234 -1.48 14.23 -9.01
C VAL A 234 -1.10 15.14 -7.86
N PHE A 235 0.09 14.92 -7.33
CA PHE A 235 0.69 15.76 -6.30
C PHE A 235 1.77 16.66 -6.90
N ASN A 236 1.78 17.93 -6.49
CA ASN A 236 2.88 18.85 -6.74
C ASN A 236 3.08 19.76 -5.53
N ALA A 237 4.32 19.96 -5.09
CA ALA A 237 4.70 20.84 -3.97
C ALA A 237 3.82 20.66 -2.70
N GLY A 238 3.44 19.40 -2.40
CA GLY A 238 2.63 19.06 -1.25
C GLY A 238 1.10 19.18 -1.45
N GLU A 239 0.64 19.60 -2.61
CA GLU A 239 -0.79 19.80 -2.91
C GLU A 239 -1.30 18.82 -3.95
N LYS A 240 -2.60 18.51 -3.90
CA LYS A 240 -3.29 17.79 -4.96
C LYS A 240 -3.67 18.79 -6.04
N ILE A 241 -3.03 18.68 -7.23
CA ILE A 241 -3.24 19.64 -8.34
C ILE A 241 -4.22 19.13 -9.39
N ALA A 242 -4.38 17.80 -9.53
CA ALA A 242 -5.31 17.21 -10.48
C ALA A 242 -5.81 15.84 -9.98
N GLU A 243 -6.96 15.42 -10.51
CA GLU A 243 -7.55 14.11 -10.26
C GLU A 243 -8.47 13.74 -11.43
N GLY A 244 -8.29 12.52 -11.98
CA GLY A 244 -9.08 12.05 -13.12
C GLY A 244 -8.61 10.72 -13.64
N ASP A 245 -9.14 10.31 -14.80
CA ASP A 245 -8.60 9.20 -15.55
C ASP A 245 -7.27 9.56 -16.25
N TYR A 246 -6.57 8.56 -16.79
CA TYR A 246 -5.27 8.77 -17.41
C TYR A 246 -5.29 9.83 -18.52
N GLN A 247 -6.32 9.83 -19.40
CA GLN A 247 -6.41 10.78 -20.51
C GLN A 247 -6.64 12.21 -20.06
N GLN A 248 -7.41 12.38 -18.99
CA GLN A 248 -7.62 13.69 -18.35
C GLN A 248 -6.32 14.23 -17.75
N ILE A 249 -5.56 13.35 -17.07
CA ILE A 249 -4.32 13.73 -16.40
C ILE A 249 -3.22 14.12 -17.38
N ILE A 250 -3.00 13.35 -18.45
CA ILE A 250 -1.94 13.66 -19.44
C ILE A 250 -2.23 14.91 -20.27
N SER A 251 -3.50 15.35 -20.33
CA SER A 251 -3.93 16.56 -21.04
C SER A 251 -4.07 17.79 -20.15
N ASP A 252 -3.94 17.65 -18.82
CA ASP A 252 -4.06 18.77 -17.87
C ASP A 252 -2.79 19.61 -17.89
N GLN A 253 -2.94 20.93 -18.19
CA GLN A 253 -1.82 21.85 -18.31
C GLN A 253 -1.07 22.02 -16.98
N ASN A 254 -1.73 21.99 -15.83
CA ASN A 254 -1.07 22.08 -14.52
C ASN A 254 -0.19 20.86 -14.27
N VAL A 255 -0.60 19.68 -14.75
CA VAL A 255 0.19 18.45 -14.64
C VAL A 255 1.42 18.53 -15.54
N ILE A 256 1.24 18.94 -16.81
CA ILE A 256 2.34 19.12 -17.76
C ILE A 256 3.38 20.10 -17.19
N ASP A 257 2.93 21.27 -16.71
CA ASP A 257 3.80 22.32 -16.15
C ASP A 257 4.56 21.83 -14.90
N ALA A 258 3.90 21.01 -14.06
CA ALA A 258 4.54 20.44 -12.86
C ALA A 258 5.68 19.46 -13.17
N TYR A 259 5.61 18.76 -14.30
CA TYR A 259 6.67 17.84 -14.71
C TYR A 259 7.79 18.54 -15.50
N ILE A 260 7.46 19.53 -16.34
CA ILE A 260 8.46 20.29 -17.12
C ILE A 260 9.20 21.30 -16.24
N GLY A 261 8.49 21.98 -15.32
CA GLY A 261 9.09 22.97 -14.42
C GLY A 261 10.01 22.40 -13.32
N GLY A 262 10.01 21.08 -13.10
CA GLY A 262 10.85 20.40 -12.11
C GLY A 262 12.24 19.99 -12.62
N GLU A 263 12.56 20.18 -13.90
CA GLU A 263 13.86 19.85 -14.50
C GLU A 263 14.87 21.04 -14.51
N GLU A 264 14.49 22.21 -14.00
CA GLU A 264 15.35 23.43 -14.01
C GLU A 264 16.00 23.79 -12.66
N GLU A 265 16.04 22.90 -11.64
CA GLU A 265 16.75 23.16 -10.39
C GLU A 265 17.88 22.15 -10.09
#